data_fc5ad8ce3178c9c2020a5979fd26b55e
#
_entry.id   fc5ad8ce3178c9c2020a5979fd26b55e
#
_cell.length_a   1.000
_cell.length_b   1.000
_cell.length_c   1.000
_cell.angle_alpha   90.00
_cell.angle_beta   90.00
_cell.angle_gamma   90.00
#
_symmetry.space_group_name_H-M   'P 1'
#
loop_
_entity.id
_entity.type
_entity.pdbx_description
1 polymer ?
#
loop_
_entity_poly.entity_id
_entity_poly.type
_entity_poly.pdbx_seq_one_letter_code
_entity_poly.pdbx_strand_id
1 'polypeptide(L)'
;MKQLQNICIGFIALALLACCNNNKQIDQTAEKHTSIYHWKSTFELDSAELAFLQTHNIDRIYLKLFDVATEHNFLDGTADIVPIATTKFVSAVPKGAEIVPVVYITIDALRAMEGREAEFANLIVERSVAMCNYNKLGKIRELQLDCDWTSTSKDVYCNLCKLVKESLQAKEMVLSITVRLHQLKETPPTADSGVLMLYNTGALTNHNTRNSILDIKDAKPYIKTLEYPIPLNYAYPAFGWGVKFENKKFVSIVAEDYKPLSNKEQVRVERPTFAEIIAVKELVENKLGKPANGNILYHLDEVQLKNYTDHEISQILAY
;
A
#
# COMPACT_ATOMS: atom_id res chain seq x y z
N MET A 1 19.03 -68.19 17.97
CA MET A 1 17.86 -67.28 17.99
C MET A 1 18.13 -65.99 18.81
N LYS A 2 19.37 -65.53 18.95
CA LYS A 2 19.71 -64.25 19.65
C LYS A 2 20.36 -63.16 18.76
N GLN A 3 20.48 -63.43 17.46
CA GLN A 3 21.10 -62.49 16.51
C GLN A 3 20.12 -61.75 15.57
N LEU A 4 18.84 -62.15 15.56
CA LEU A 4 17.81 -61.50 14.72
C LEU A 4 17.03 -60.38 15.45
N GLN A 5 17.16 -60.24 16.77
CA GLN A 5 16.47 -59.19 17.52
C GLN A 5 17.15 -57.84 17.55
N ASN A 6 18.45 -57.76 17.23
CA ASN A 6 19.21 -56.50 17.30
C ASN A 6 19.22 -55.70 15.95
N ILE A 7 18.67 -56.24 14.87
CA ILE A 7 18.63 -55.56 13.55
C ILE A 7 17.33 -54.78 13.37
N CYS A 8 16.25 -55.14 14.07
CA CYS A 8 14.96 -54.41 13.96
C CYS A 8 14.89 -53.11 14.79
N ILE A 9 15.77 -52.92 15.79
CA ILE A 9 15.75 -51.73 16.67
C ILE A 9 16.57 -50.58 16.02
N GLY A 10 17.51 -50.87 15.12
CA GLY A 10 18.32 -49.87 14.44
C GLY A 10 17.58 -49.12 13.32
N PHE A 11 16.53 -49.69 12.73
CA PHE A 11 15.77 -49.08 11.62
C PHE A 11 14.63 -48.15 12.07
N ILE A 12 14.14 -48.28 13.29
CA ILE A 12 13.08 -47.40 13.83
C ILE A 12 13.63 -46.12 14.40
N ALA A 13 14.91 -46.06 14.80
CA ALA A 13 15.54 -44.81 15.29
C ALA A 13 16.01 -43.85 14.18
N LEU A 14 16.12 -44.32 12.92
CA LEU A 14 16.49 -43.45 11.78
C LEU A 14 15.31 -42.80 11.07
N ALA A 15 14.06 -43.25 11.35
CA ALA A 15 12.86 -42.71 10.71
C ALA A 15 12.23 -41.51 11.48
N LEU A 16 12.74 -41.18 12.70
CA LEU A 16 12.19 -40.10 13.54
C LEU A 16 13.00 -38.80 13.51
N LEU A 17 14.08 -38.73 12.73
CA LEU A 17 14.89 -37.50 12.55
C LEU A 17 14.65 -36.77 11.21
N ALA A 18 13.67 -37.21 10.42
CA ALA A 18 13.33 -36.59 9.13
C ALA A 18 12.10 -35.64 9.17
N CYS A 19 11.57 -35.36 10.34
CA CYS A 19 10.45 -34.44 10.48
C CYS A 19 10.81 -33.31 11.46
N CYS A 20 11.51 -32.30 11.00
CA CYS A 20 11.52 -30.90 11.47
C CYS A 20 12.64 -30.11 10.78
N ASN A 21 12.53 -29.93 9.47
CA ASN A 21 13.18 -28.83 8.78
C ASN A 21 12.19 -28.27 7.77
N ASN A 22 11.09 -27.69 8.27
CA ASN A 22 10.31 -26.73 7.51
C ASN A 22 11.05 -25.41 7.55
N ASN A 23 12.23 -25.35 6.94
CA ASN A 23 12.69 -24.12 6.33
C ASN A 23 11.67 -23.83 5.22
N LYS A 24 10.71 -22.95 5.48
CA LYS A 24 10.01 -22.24 4.41
C LYS A 24 11.08 -21.54 3.59
N GLN A 25 11.60 -22.22 2.56
CA GLN A 25 12.18 -21.51 1.42
C GLN A 25 11.07 -20.55 0.99
N ILE A 26 11.30 -19.26 1.16
CA ILE A 26 10.55 -18.22 0.48
C ILE A 26 10.66 -18.61 -0.99
N ASP A 27 9.51 -18.93 -1.57
CA ASP A 27 9.43 -19.35 -2.97
C ASP A 27 9.99 -18.19 -3.81
N GLN A 28 11.23 -18.34 -4.29
CA GLN A 28 11.91 -17.33 -5.12
C GLN A 28 11.29 -17.21 -6.52
N THR A 29 10.14 -17.87 -6.75
CA THR A 29 9.37 -17.84 -8.01
C THR A 29 8.23 -16.83 -8.00
N ALA A 30 8.13 -15.95 -6.98
CA ALA A 30 7.12 -14.89 -7.00
C ALA A 30 7.29 -14.05 -8.28
N GLU A 31 6.24 -14.00 -9.08
CA GLU A 31 6.21 -13.22 -10.31
C GLU A 31 6.53 -11.75 -10.01
N LYS A 32 7.51 -11.19 -10.72
CA LYS A 32 7.90 -9.79 -10.52
C LYS A 32 7.00 -8.89 -11.35
N HIS A 33 6.57 -7.81 -10.75
CA HIS A 33 5.68 -6.83 -11.38
C HIS A 33 6.28 -5.44 -11.37
N THR A 34 5.99 -4.69 -12.42
CA THR A 34 6.22 -3.26 -12.48
C THR A 34 4.89 -2.58 -12.24
N SER A 35 4.76 -1.87 -11.12
CA SER A 35 3.45 -1.50 -10.59
C SER A 35 3.30 0.01 -10.40
N ILE A 36 2.04 0.48 -10.46
CA ILE A 36 1.69 1.87 -10.18
C ILE A 36 0.35 1.94 -9.45
N TYR A 37 0.20 2.95 -8.56
CA TYR A 37 -1.09 3.28 -7.99
C TYR A 37 -1.89 4.19 -8.92
N HIS A 38 -3.18 3.94 -9.01
CA HIS A 38 -4.17 4.88 -9.54
C HIS A 38 -5.08 5.33 -8.39
N TRP A 39 -4.93 6.60 -7.96
CA TRP A 39 -5.58 7.12 -6.75
C TRP A 39 -6.65 8.17 -7.02
N LYS A 40 -6.95 8.44 -8.31
CA LYS A 40 -7.99 9.37 -8.73
C LYS A 40 -9.39 8.77 -8.48
N SER A 41 -10.40 9.62 -8.27
CA SER A 41 -11.81 9.21 -8.14
C SER A 41 -12.48 8.84 -9.47
N THR A 42 -11.80 9.05 -10.59
CA THR A 42 -12.24 8.62 -11.92
C THR A 42 -11.11 7.82 -12.57
N PHE A 43 -11.41 6.59 -12.95
CA PHE A 43 -10.51 5.76 -13.75
C PHE A 43 -10.74 6.11 -15.22
N GLU A 44 -9.99 7.08 -15.68
CA GLU A 44 -9.93 7.54 -17.06
C GLU A 44 -8.46 7.72 -17.42
N LEU A 45 -8.02 6.96 -18.41
CA LEU A 45 -6.64 6.97 -18.87
C LEU A 45 -6.56 7.77 -20.17
N ASP A 46 -5.81 8.84 -20.16
CA ASP A 46 -5.52 9.61 -21.36
C ASP A 46 -4.39 8.96 -22.20
N SER A 47 -4.09 9.56 -23.33
CA SER A 47 -3.06 9.04 -24.25
C SER A 47 -1.66 9.06 -23.64
N ALA A 48 -1.34 10.03 -22.78
CA ALA A 48 -0.04 10.14 -22.14
C ALA A 48 0.12 9.12 -21.01
N GLU A 49 -0.93 8.92 -20.20
CA GLU A 49 -0.96 7.86 -19.18
C GLU A 49 -0.85 6.47 -19.81
N LEU A 50 -1.56 6.21 -20.91
CA LEU A 50 -1.45 4.95 -21.65
C LEU A 50 -0.04 4.75 -22.23
N ALA A 51 0.56 5.79 -22.81
CA ALA A 51 1.94 5.74 -23.31
C ALA A 51 2.94 5.49 -22.17
N PHE A 52 2.75 6.12 -21.01
CA PHE A 52 3.57 5.90 -19.82
C PHE A 52 3.52 4.43 -19.37
N LEU A 53 2.30 3.86 -19.24
CA LEU A 53 2.13 2.46 -18.83
C LEU A 53 2.87 1.51 -19.80
N GLN A 54 2.81 1.78 -21.11
CA GLN A 54 3.49 0.98 -22.13
C GLN A 54 5.01 1.14 -22.08
N THR A 55 5.50 2.38 -22.02
CA THR A 55 6.94 2.70 -22.02
C THR A 55 7.66 2.04 -20.84
N HIS A 56 7.01 2.03 -19.67
CA HIS A 56 7.60 1.47 -18.45
C HIS A 56 7.19 0.03 -18.16
N ASN A 57 6.49 -0.64 -19.11
CA ASN A 57 6.01 -2.01 -18.95
C ASN A 57 5.24 -2.22 -17.64
N ILE A 58 4.35 -1.27 -17.30
CA ILE A 58 3.50 -1.39 -16.12
C ILE A 58 2.48 -2.49 -16.38
N ASP A 59 2.60 -3.59 -15.64
CA ASP A 59 1.76 -4.77 -15.77
C ASP A 59 0.77 -4.94 -14.59
N ARG A 60 0.89 -4.10 -13.54
CA ARG A 60 0.00 -4.12 -12.38
C ARG A 60 -0.40 -2.72 -11.92
N ILE A 61 -1.70 -2.51 -11.72
CA ILE A 61 -2.27 -1.24 -11.27
C ILE A 61 -3.01 -1.44 -9.95
N TYR A 62 -2.52 -0.82 -8.89
CA TYR A 62 -3.22 -0.71 -7.61
C TYR A 62 -4.28 0.38 -7.73
N LEU A 63 -5.54 -0.02 -7.86
CA LEU A 63 -6.65 0.87 -8.20
C LEU A 63 -7.56 1.12 -7.00
N LYS A 64 -7.61 2.36 -6.52
CA LYS A 64 -8.56 2.75 -5.48
C LYS A 64 -9.98 2.55 -5.97
N LEU A 65 -10.78 1.74 -5.25
CA LEU A 65 -12.19 1.51 -5.56
C LEU A 65 -13.11 2.48 -4.83
N PHE A 66 -12.94 2.61 -3.53
CA PHE A 66 -13.72 3.49 -2.66
C PHE A 66 -13.01 3.69 -1.33
N ASP A 67 -13.45 4.70 -0.60
CA ASP A 67 -13.06 4.93 0.77
C ASP A 67 -14.19 4.46 1.71
N VAL A 68 -13.84 3.90 2.87
CA VAL A 68 -14.78 3.60 3.95
C VAL A 68 -14.63 4.67 5.02
N ALA A 69 -15.68 5.44 5.26
CA ALA A 69 -15.67 6.58 6.15
C ALA A 69 -16.92 6.60 7.03
N THR A 70 -16.91 7.43 8.07
CA THR A 70 -18.10 7.72 8.86
C THR A 70 -18.87 8.91 8.27
N GLU A 71 -20.17 8.76 8.14
CA GLU A 71 -21.10 9.85 7.82
C GLU A 71 -21.97 10.13 9.03
N HIS A 72 -21.97 11.37 9.48
CA HIS A 72 -22.74 11.78 10.66
C HIS A 72 -24.14 12.23 10.25
N ASN A 73 -25.14 11.62 10.85
CA ASN A 73 -26.51 12.09 10.76
C ASN A 73 -26.72 13.24 11.78
N PHE A 74 -26.82 14.47 11.27
CA PHE A 74 -26.97 15.64 12.10
C PHE A 74 -28.35 15.73 12.81
N LEU A 75 -29.33 14.89 12.41
CA LEU A 75 -30.68 14.91 12.99
C LEU A 75 -30.75 14.11 14.30
N ASP A 76 -30.06 13.00 14.38
CA ASP A 76 -30.11 12.07 15.52
C ASP A 76 -28.76 11.85 16.21
N GLY A 77 -27.68 12.43 15.66
CA GLY A 77 -26.33 12.30 16.20
C GLY A 77 -25.70 10.93 15.99
N THR A 78 -26.30 10.06 15.17
CA THR A 78 -25.71 8.76 14.83
C THR A 78 -24.61 8.92 13.77
N ALA A 79 -23.71 7.96 13.71
CA ALA A 79 -22.68 7.89 12.68
C ALA A 79 -22.78 6.54 11.98
N ASP A 80 -23.02 6.56 10.67
CA ASP A 80 -23.02 5.39 9.83
C ASP A 80 -21.65 5.20 9.18
N ILE A 81 -21.25 3.95 8.99
CA ILE A 81 -20.05 3.59 8.23
C ILE A 81 -20.47 3.34 6.79
N VAL A 82 -19.99 4.17 5.88
CA VAL A 82 -20.44 4.20 4.49
C VAL A 82 -19.26 4.19 3.50
N PRO A 83 -19.45 3.62 2.30
CA PRO A 83 -18.51 3.79 1.21
C PRO A 83 -18.68 5.17 0.58
N ILE A 84 -17.61 5.94 0.54
CA ILE A 84 -17.54 7.25 -0.12
C ILE A 84 -16.48 7.25 -1.21
N ALA A 85 -16.35 8.35 -1.95
CA ALA A 85 -15.32 8.54 -2.99
C ALA A 85 -15.18 7.32 -3.93
N THR A 86 -16.31 6.69 -4.26
CA THR A 86 -16.36 5.53 -5.14
C THR A 86 -15.85 5.90 -6.53
N THR A 87 -14.88 5.14 -7.02
CA THR A 87 -14.25 5.39 -8.32
C THR A 87 -15.24 5.19 -9.45
N LYS A 88 -15.34 6.20 -10.32
CA LYS A 88 -16.07 6.15 -11.57
C LYS A 88 -15.16 5.58 -12.67
N PHE A 89 -15.66 4.59 -13.40
CA PHE A 89 -14.92 3.97 -14.49
C PHE A 89 -15.36 4.55 -15.83
N VAL A 90 -14.43 5.13 -16.57
CA VAL A 90 -14.61 5.70 -17.92
C VAL A 90 -13.79 4.90 -18.93
N SER A 91 -12.55 4.56 -18.60
CA SER A 91 -11.68 3.75 -19.44
C SER A 91 -11.78 2.26 -19.12
N ALA A 92 -11.55 1.43 -20.13
CA ALA A 92 -11.30 0.00 -19.92
C ALA A 92 -9.88 -0.22 -19.33
N VAL A 93 -9.71 -1.34 -18.64
CA VAL A 93 -8.38 -1.76 -18.17
C VAL A 93 -7.46 -2.02 -19.37
N PRO A 94 -6.22 -1.49 -19.37
CA PRO A 94 -5.26 -1.75 -20.42
C PRO A 94 -5.00 -3.25 -20.58
N LYS A 95 -4.89 -3.70 -21.84
CA LYS A 95 -4.64 -5.13 -22.11
C LYS A 95 -3.32 -5.58 -21.50
N GLY A 96 -3.36 -6.65 -20.73
CA GLY A 96 -2.19 -7.22 -20.06
C GLY A 96 -1.91 -6.65 -18.67
N ALA A 97 -2.61 -5.60 -18.22
CA ALA A 97 -2.49 -5.09 -16.87
C ALA A 97 -3.38 -5.87 -15.90
N GLU A 98 -2.81 -6.27 -14.77
CA GLU A 98 -3.54 -6.81 -13.63
C GLU A 98 -4.04 -5.67 -12.73
N ILE A 99 -5.28 -5.76 -12.27
CA ILE A 99 -5.83 -4.81 -11.31
C ILE A 99 -5.76 -5.40 -9.90
N VAL A 100 -5.17 -4.65 -8.98
CA VAL A 100 -5.29 -4.87 -7.53
C VAL A 100 -6.23 -3.81 -6.98
N PRO A 101 -7.48 -4.17 -6.65
CA PRO A 101 -8.42 -3.24 -6.02
C PRO A 101 -7.91 -2.81 -4.65
N VAL A 102 -8.01 -1.51 -4.35
CA VAL A 102 -7.60 -0.93 -3.07
C VAL A 102 -8.81 -0.29 -2.40
N VAL A 103 -9.00 -0.59 -1.11
CA VAL A 103 -10.02 0.04 -0.27
C VAL A 103 -9.31 0.83 0.83
N TYR A 104 -9.53 2.13 0.86
CA TYR A 104 -9.03 2.99 1.92
C TYR A 104 -10.02 3.04 3.08
N ILE A 105 -9.53 2.88 4.30
CA ILE A 105 -10.35 2.90 5.52
C ILE A 105 -9.87 4.04 6.41
N THR A 106 -10.75 5.01 6.66
CA THR A 106 -10.43 6.10 7.58
C THR A 106 -10.32 5.59 9.01
N ILE A 107 -9.52 6.26 9.84
CA ILE A 107 -9.32 5.86 11.25
C ILE A 107 -10.65 5.92 12.02
N ASP A 108 -11.50 6.89 11.72
CA ASP A 108 -12.79 7.04 12.42
C ASP A 108 -13.76 5.92 12.03
N ALA A 109 -13.82 5.54 10.76
CA ALA A 109 -14.58 4.37 10.33
C ALA A 109 -14.06 3.08 10.97
N LEU A 110 -12.72 2.90 10.99
CA LEU A 110 -12.11 1.74 11.62
C LEU A 110 -12.50 1.64 13.11
N ARG A 111 -12.42 2.73 13.88
CA ARG A 111 -12.85 2.76 15.29
C ARG A 111 -14.33 2.45 15.46
N ALA A 112 -15.17 2.96 14.56
CA ALA A 112 -16.61 2.70 14.56
C ALA A 112 -16.97 1.24 14.20
N MET A 113 -16.04 0.48 13.62
CA MET A 113 -16.23 -0.96 13.35
C MET A 113 -16.01 -1.84 14.57
N GLU A 114 -15.52 -1.33 15.69
CA GLU A 114 -15.24 -2.13 16.90
C GLU A 114 -16.46 -2.98 17.29
N GLY A 115 -16.25 -4.31 17.40
CA GLY A 115 -17.30 -5.28 17.66
C GLY A 115 -18.19 -5.63 16.45
N ARG A 116 -17.98 -5.02 15.29
CA ARG A 116 -18.71 -5.26 14.03
C ARG A 116 -17.78 -5.63 12.87
N GLU A 117 -16.53 -6.01 13.16
CA GLU A 117 -15.51 -6.24 12.12
C GLU A 117 -15.91 -7.33 11.13
N ALA A 118 -16.64 -8.36 11.60
CA ALA A 118 -17.12 -9.44 10.74
C ALA A 118 -18.16 -8.96 9.70
N GLU A 119 -19.05 -8.06 10.09
CA GLU A 119 -20.00 -7.43 9.18
C GLU A 119 -19.29 -6.64 8.11
N PHE A 120 -18.37 -5.74 8.51
CA PHE A 120 -17.65 -4.87 7.58
C PHE A 120 -16.63 -5.61 6.72
N ALA A 121 -16.01 -6.67 7.22
CA ALA A 121 -15.15 -7.54 6.41
C ALA A 121 -15.92 -8.11 5.21
N ASN A 122 -17.11 -8.65 5.45
CA ASN A 122 -17.96 -9.17 4.39
C ASN A 122 -18.43 -8.07 3.42
N LEU A 123 -18.90 -6.92 3.93
CA LEU A 123 -19.36 -5.80 3.10
C LEU A 123 -18.23 -5.26 2.20
N ILE A 124 -17.01 -5.11 2.72
CA ILE A 124 -15.85 -4.65 1.95
C ILE A 124 -15.52 -5.63 0.84
N VAL A 125 -15.44 -6.94 1.13
CA VAL A 125 -15.09 -7.96 0.14
C VAL A 125 -16.18 -8.07 -0.93
N GLU A 126 -17.44 -8.19 -0.55
CA GLU A 126 -18.55 -8.34 -1.49
C GLU A 126 -18.69 -7.12 -2.40
N ARG A 127 -18.60 -5.90 -1.84
CA ARG A 127 -18.64 -4.68 -2.64
C ARG A 127 -17.46 -4.60 -3.61
N SER A 128 -16.25 -4.91 -3.16
CA SER A 128 -15.06 -4.89 -4.02
C SER A 128 -15.19 -5.86 -5.18
N VAL A 129 -15.60 -7.10 -4.93
CA VAL A 129 -15.81 -8.12 -5.96
C VAL A 129 -16.94 -7.70 -6.94
N ALA A 130 -18.05 -7.19 -6.41
CA ALA A 130 -19.16 -6.74 -7.24
C ALA A 130 -18.75 -5.59 -8.16
N MET A 131 -18.00 -4.60 -7.65
CA MET A 131 -17.49 -3.47 -8.45
C MET A 131 -16.53 -3.94 -9.54
N CYS A 132 -15.59 -4.85 -9.21
CA CYS A 132 -14.65 -5.39 -10.18
C CYS A 132 -15.34 -6.16 -11.30
N ASN A 133 -16.34 -6.99 -10.96
CA ASN A 133 -17.12 -7.74 -11.93
C ASN A 133 -17.97 -6.82 -12.82
N TYR A 134 -18.67 -5.86 -12.23
CA TYR A 134 -19.51 -4.89 -12.95
C TYR A 134 -18.68 -4.09 -13.97
N ASN A 135 -17.50 -3.63 -13.58
CA ASN A 135 -16.62 -2.84 -14.43
C ASN A 135 -15.66 -3.69 -15.29
N LYS A 136 -15.78 -5.03 -15.27
CA LYS A 136 -15.01 -5.96 -16.09
C LYS A 136 -13.48 -5.78 -15.92
N LEU A 137 -13.03 -5.64 -14.67
CA LEU A 137 -11.62 -5.38 -14.36
C LEU A 137 -10.70 -6.62 -14.53
N GLY A 138 -11.20 -7.72 -15.09
CA GLY A 138 -10.47 -8.96 -15.26
C GLY A 138 -10.54 -9.88 -14.05
N LYS A 139 -9.64 -10.89 -14.01
CA LYS A 139 -9.54 -11.80 -12.86
C LYS A 139 -8.80 -11.10 -11.74
N ILE A 140 -9.47 -10.85 -10.64
CA ILE A 140 -8.88 -10.27 -9.43
C ILE A 140 -8.28 -11.41 -8.59
N ARG A 141 -7.00 -11.27 -8.21
CA ARG A 141 -6.27 -12.23 -7.38
C ARG A 141 -5.92 -11.69 -6.00
N GLU A 142 -5.96 -10.39 -5.85
CA GLU A 142 -5.54 -9.67 -4.65
C GLU A 142 -6.53 -8.55 -4.33
N LEU A 143 -6.82 -8.33 -3.04
CA LEU A 143 -7.46 -7.13 -2.52
C LEU A 143 -6.48 -6.46 -1.55
N GLN A 144 -6.31 -5.14 -1.67
CA GLN A 144 -5.50 -4.37 -0.74
C GLN A 144 -6.37 -3.53 0.19
N LEU A 145 -6.06 -3.56 1.49
CA LEU A 145 -6.58 -2.61 2.47
C LEU A 145 -5.53 -1.54 2.75
N ASP A 146 -5.93 -0.28 2.64
CA ASP A 146 -5.12 0.88 3.02
C ASP A 146 -5.71 1.53 4.27
N CYS A 147 -4.92 1.59 5.36
CA CYS A 147 -5.34 2.22 6.60
C CYS A 147 -4.16 2.77 7.38
N ASP A 148 -4.27 4.03 7.80
CA ASP A 148 -3.29 4.69 8.66
C ASP A 148 -3.52 4.36 10.16
N TRP A 149 -3.74 3.09 10.47
CA TRP A 149 -4.03 2.65 11.84
C TRP A 149 -2.91 3.04 12.82
N THR A 150 -3.31 3.26 14.05
CA THR A 150 -2.43 3.64 15.17
C THR A 150 -2.52 2.61 16.28
N SER A 151 -1.69 2.74 17.32
CA SER A 151 -1.74 1.83 18.47
C SER A 151 -3.14 1.70 19.10
N THR A 152 -3.96 2.76 19.03
CA THR A 152 -5.32 2.77 19.61
C THR A 152 -6.39 2.12 18.72
N SER A 153 -6.09 1.86 17.44
CA SER A 153 -7.00 1.21 16.50
C SER A 153 -6.44 -0.10 15.92
N LYS A 154 -5.27 -0.53 16.43
CA LYS A 154 -4.54 -1.69 15.94
C LYS A 154 -5.35 -2.98 16.06
N ASP A 155 -5.96 -3.22 17.21
CA ASP A 155 -6.67 -4.49 17.49
C ASP A 155 -7.88 -4.65 16.57
N VAL A 156 -8.64 -3.57 16.35
CA VAL A 156 -9.77 -3.55 15.41
C VAL A 156 -9.28 -3.83 13.98
N TYR A 157 -8.18 -3.18 13.56
CA TYR A 157 -7.63 -3.41 12.23
C TYR A 157 -7.08 -4.82 12.04
N CYS A 158 -6.39 -5.36 13.05
CA CYS A 158 -5.89 -6.75 13.01
C CYS A 158 -7.04 -7.77 12.90
N ASN A 159 -8.13 -7.56 13.65
CA ASN A 159 -9.31 -8.41 13.57
C ASN A 159 -10.01 -8.28 12.21
N LEU A 160 -10.20 -7.06 11.71
CA LEU A 160 -10.75 -6.81 10.37
C LEU A 160 -9.92 -7.51 9.27
N CYS A 161 -8.59 -7.34 9.26
CA CYS A 161 -7.72 -7.98 8.28
C CYS A 161 -7.80 -9.51 8.32
N LYS A 162 -7.87 -10.10 9.52
CA LYS A 162 -8.05 -11.55 9.68
C LYS A 162 -9.34 -12.02 9.01
N LEU A 163 -10.47 -11.36 9.29
CA LEU A 163 -11.78 -11.71 8.76
C LEU A 163 -11.89 -11.48 7.25
N VAL A 164 -11.30 -10.36 6.74
CA VAL A 164 -11.19 -10.10 5.30
C VAL A 164 -10.38 -11.20 4.62
N LYS A 165 -9.22 -11.59 5.17
CA LYS A 165 -8.39 -12.66 4.62
C LYS A 165 -9.14 -13.99 4.56
N GLU A 166 -9.88 -14.35 5.61
CA GLU A 166 -10.71 -15.57 5.63
C GLU A 166 -11.80 -15.53 4.53
N SER A 167 -12.45 -14.38 4.34
CA SER A 167 -13.45 -14.18 3.27
C SER A 167 -12.83 -14.26 1.87
N LEU A 168 -11.62 -13.75 1.68
CA LEU A 168 -10.89 -13.77 0.40
C LEU A 168 -10.40 -15.16 0.04
N GLN A 169 -9.96 -15.97 1.01
CA GLN A 169 -9.53 -17.36 0.79
C GLN A 169 -10.62 -18.20 0.14
N ALA A 170 -11.89 -18.02 0.53
CA ALA A 170 -13.03 -18.68 -0.09
C ALA A 170 -13.25 -18.30 -1.57
N LYS A 171 -12.59 -17.22 -2.03
CA LYS A 171 -12.65 -16.71 -3.40
C LYS A 171 -11.32 -16.89 -4.16
N GLU A 172 -10.36 -17.64 -3.60
CA GLU A 172 -9.01 -17.84 -4.15
C GLU A 172 -8.25 -16.50 -4.34
N MET A 173 -8.47 -15.56 -3.45
CA MET A 173 -7.82 -14.25 -3.45
C MET A 173 -6.92 -14.09 -2.22
N VAL A 174 -5.89 -13.26 -2.34
CA VAL A 174 -4.98 -12.91 -1.26
C VAL A 174 -5.27 -11.49 -0.74
N LEU A 175 -4.86 -11.24 0.51
CA LEU A 175 -4.93 -9.93 1.15
C LEU A 175 -3.55 -9.29 1.18
N SER A 176 -3.42 -8.07 0.63
CA SER A 176 -2.30 -7.19 0.94
C SER A 176 -2.76 -6.00 1.79
N ILE A 177 -1.81 -5.36 2.47
CA ILE A 177 -2.05 -4.17 3.28
C ILE A 177 -1.01 -3.11 2.97
N THR A 178 -1.36 -1.84 3.13
CA THR A 178 -0.35 -0.78 3.18
C THR A 178 0.33 -0.76 4.56
N VAL A 179 1.60 -0.40 4.56
CA VAL A 179 2.41 -0.27 5.77
C VAL A 179 3.03 1.13 5.77
N ARG A 180 2.80 1.90 6.84
CA ARG A 180 3.45 3.20 7.04
C ARG A 180 4.77 3.03 7.77
N LEU A 181 5.70 3.96 7.61
CA LEU A 181 7.03 3.88 8.25
C LEU A 181 6.94 3.67 9.77
N HIS A 182 6.03 4.36 10.45
CA HIS A 182 5.88 4.21 11.91
C HIS A 182 5.32 2.85 12.33
N GLN A 183 4.67 2.12 11.43
CA GLN A 183 4.11 0.78 11.67
C GLN A 183 5.17 -0.32 11.53
N LEU A 184 6.35 -0.04 10.95
CA LEU A 184 7.43 -1.04 10.82
C LEU A 184 7.90 -1.63 12.16
N LYS A 185 7.74 -0.92 13.25
CA LYS A 185 8.07 -1.39 14.61
C LYS A 185 6.99 -2.27 15.24
N GLU A 186 5.82 -2.32 14.63
CA GLU A 186 4.66 -3.04 15.13
C GLU A 186 4.56 -4.43 14.48
N THR A 187 3.94 -5.38 15.18
CA THR A 187 3.53 -6.64 14.54
C THR A 187 2.46 -6.33 13.50
N PRO A 188 2.64 -6.72 12.23
CA PRO A 188 1.65 -6.45 11.18
C PRO A 188 0.36 -7.21 11.42
N PRO A 189 -0.77 -6.72 10.91
CA PRO A 189 -2.00 -7.50 10.76
C PRO A 189 -1.79 -8.76 9.93
N THR A 190 -2.71 -9.71 10.06
CA THR A 190 -2.70 -10.93 9.25
C THR A 190 -2.95 -10.60 7.78
N ALA A 191 -1.92 -10.66 6.96
CA ALA A 191 -1.96 -10.42 5.52
C ALA A 191 -0.99 -11.35 4.80
N ASP A 192 -1.10 -11.47 3.46
CA ASP A 192 -0.20 -12.28 2.65
C ASP A 192 1.05 -11.48 2.24
N SER A 193 0.89 -10.16 2.07
CA SER A 193 1.98 -9.23 1.78
C SER A 193 1.65 -7.81 2.26
N GLY A 194 2.67 -6.94 2.25
CA GLY A 194 2.52 -5.52 2.54
C GLY A 194 3.17 -4.64 1.48
N VAL A 195 2.67 -3.42 1.34
CA VAL A 195 3.31 -2.36 0.57
C VAL A 195 3.77 -1.27 1.53
N LEU A 196 5.08 -1.13 1.68
CA LEU A 196 5.67 -0.06 2.49
C LEU A 196 5.59 1.26 1.72
N MET A 197 4.82 2.18 2.27
CA MET A 197 4.60 3.50 1.68
C MET A 197 5.72 4.45 2.10
N LEU A 198 6.64 4.74 1.17
CA LEU A 198 7.84 5.54 1.41
C LEU A 198 7.58 7.03 1.11
N TYR A 199 6.51 7.56 1.66
CA TYR A 199 6.16 8.96 1.57
C TYR A 199 5.42 9.43 2.83
N ASN A 200 5.12 10.74 2.91
CA ASN A 200 4.61 11.40 4.10
C ASN A 200 5.56 11.20 5.30
N THR A 201 6.86 11.40 5.06
CA THR A 201 7.92 11.17 6.05
C THR A 201 8.06 12.30 7.03
N GLY A 202 7.73 13.53 6.62
CA GLY A 202 7.92 14.74 7.42
C GLY A 202 6.60 15.32 7.96
N ALA A 203 6.72 16.25 8.92
CA ALA A 203 5.57 16.94 9.51
C ALA A 203 4.98 17.99 8.54
N LEU A 204 3.90 17.66 7.84
CA LEU A 204 3.23 18.53 6.85
C LEU A 204 2.89 19.91 7.43
N THR A 205 2.34 19.96 8.64
CA THR A 205 1.86 21.18 9.28
C THR A 205 2.95 22.05 9.90
N ASN A 206 4.19 21.54 10.01
CA ASN A 206 5.31 22.29 10.53
C ASN A 206 5.90 23.18 9.43
N HIS A 207 5.84 24.50 9.61
CA HIS A 207 6.36 25.47 8.66
C HIS A 207 7.85 25.28 8.30
N ASN A 208 8.66 24.74 9.23
CA ASN A 208 10.09 24.55 9.04
C ASN A 208 10.48 23.21 8.39
N THR A 209 9.53 22.33 8.11
CA THR A 209 9.78 21.08 7.38
C THR A 209 10.29 21.43 5.97
N ARG A 210 11.36 20.77 5.52
CA ARG A 210 11.92 20.98 4.19
C ARG A 210 11.07 20.36 3.09
N ASN A 211 10.72 19.07 3.27
CA ASN A 211 9.88 18.30 2.36
C ASN A 211 9.12 17.27 3.20
N SER A 212 7.79 17.42 3.30
CA SER A 212 6.98 16.48 4.06
C SER A 212 6.64 15.21 3.29
N ILE A 213 6.79 15.24 1.94
CA ILE A 213 6.54 14.06 1.13
C ILE A 213 7.65 13.02 1.37
N LEU A 214 8.91 13.40 1.12
CA LEU A 214 10.04 12.50 1.30
C LEU A 214 11.29 13.27 1.74
N ASP A 215 11.80 12.93 2.91
CA ASP A 215 13.13 13.32 3.37
C ASP A 215 13.79 12.13 4.03
N ILE A 216 14.99 11.75 3.56
CA ILE A 216 15.75 10.63 4.10
C ILE A 216 16.04 10.79 5.59
N LYS A 217 16.20 12.03 6.08
CA LYS A 217 16.43 12.31 7.50
C LYS A 217 15.24 11.92 8.36
N ASP A 218 14.03 12.13 7.83
CA ASP A 218 12.78 11.82 8.50
C ASP A 218 12.43 10.32 8.35
N ALA A 219 12.77 9.69 7.22
CA ALA A 219 12.54 8.27 6.97
C ALA A 219 13.51 7.35 7.74
N LYS A 220 14.82 7.71 7.78
CA LYS A 220 15.89 6.88 8.34
C LYS A 220 15.65 6.36 9.78
N PRO A 221 15.09 7.13 10.73
CA PRO A 221 14.84 6.63 12.09
C PRO A 221 13.89 5.42 12.15
N TYR A 222 13.02 5.25 11.18
CA TYR A 222 12.05 4.15 11.10
C TYR A 222 12.62 2.93 10.38
N ILE A 223 13.56 3.12 9.43
CA ILE A 223 14.11 2.07 8.57
C ILE A 223 15.37 1.49 9.25
N LYS A 224 15.16 0.43 10.02
CA LYS A 224 16.22 -0.32 10.71
C LYS A 224 16.38 -1.68 10.07
N THR A 225 17.51 -2.34 10.28
CA THR A 225 17.68 -3.75 9.88
C THR A 225 16.64 -4.58 10.62
N LEU A 226 15.72 -5.18 9.88
CA LEU A 226 14.57 -5.89 10.40
C LEU A 226 14.12 -6.95 9.40
N GLU A 227 13.87 -8.15 9.87
CA GLU A 227 13.09 -9.14 9.14
C GLU A 227 11.61 -8.87 9.43
N TYR A 228 10.93 -8.27 8.45
CA TYR A 228 9.51 -7.97 8.61
C TYR A 228 8.67 -9.26 8.44
N PRO A 229 7.66 -9.52 9.30
CA PRO A 229 6.98 -10.83 9.33
C PRO A 229 6.19 -11.21 8.07
N ILE A 230 5.89 -10.25 7.20
CA ILE A 230 5.26 -10.50 5.90
C ILE A 230 6.13 -9.93 4.76
N PRO A 231 6.06 -10.52 3.55
CA PRO A 231 6.78 -10.00 2.39
C PRO A 231 6.40 -8.55 2.10
N LEU A 232 7.39 -7.69 1.82
CA LEU A 232 7.17 -6.28 1.52
C LEU A 232 7.49 -5.94 0.07
N ASN A 233 6.62 -5.13 -0.55
CA ASN A 233 6.89 -4.33 -1.72
C ASN A 233 7.09 -2.87 -1.30
N TYR A 234 7.65 -2.02 -2.16
CA TYR A 234 7.97 -0.64 -1.81
C TYR A 234 7.30 0.34 -2.76
N ALA A 235 6.58 1.31 -2.21
CA ALA A 235 5.92 2.35 -2.99
C ALA A 235 6.65 3.69 -2.80
N TYR A 236 7.12 4.26 -3.91
CA TYR A 236 7.86 5.51 -3.97
C TYR A 236 6.98 6.64 -4.52
N PRO A 237 7.05 7.85 -3.94
CA PRO A 237 6.26 8.98 -4.40
C PRO A 237 6.77 9.53 -5.73
N ALA A 238 5.85 9.79 -6.65
CA ALA A 238 6.12 10.51 -7.89
C ALA A 238 5.20 11.72 -8.04
N PHE A 239 4.84 12.35 -6.93
CA PHE A 239 3.95 13.50 -6.86
C PHE A 239 4.56 14.66 -6.08
N GLY A 240 3.97 15.84 -6.26
CA GLY A 240 4.29 17.03 -5.51
C GLY A 240 3.04 17.83 -5.14
N TRP A 241 3.18 18.76 -4.24
CA TRP A 241 2.14 19.70 -3.82
C TRP A 241 2.72 21.01 -3.29
N GLY A 242 1.85 22.01 -3.14
CA GLY A 242 2.12 23.18 -2.33
C GLY A 242 1.53 23.03 -0.93
N VAL A 243 2.27 23.37 0.09
CA VAL A 243 1.77 23.46 1.46
C VAL A 243 1.58 24.94 1.81
N LYS A 244 0.31 25.33 1.97
CA LYS A 244 -0.06 26.73 2.24
C LYS A 244 -0.06 27.01 3.73
N PHE A 245 0.60 28.12 4.09
CA PHE A 245 0.63 28.68 5.44
C PHE A 245 0.10 30.11 5.43
N GLU A 246 -0.57 30.50 6.45
CA GLU A 246 -0.91 31.89 6.75
C GLU A 246 -0.36 32.26 8.13
N ASN A 247 0.44 33.32 8.19
CA ASN A 247 1.16 33.71 9.41
C ASN A 247 1.91 32.52 10.06
N LYS A 248 2.57 31.69 9.26
CA LYS A 248 3.28 30.45 9.64
C LYS A 248 2.38 29.32 10.19
N LYS A 249 1.07 29.46 10.14
CA LYS A 249 0.13 28.40 10.51
C LYS A 249 -0.30 27.65 9.25
N PHE A 250 -0.33 26.33 9.33
CA PHE A 250 -0.84 25.48 8.26
C PHE A 250 -2.30 25.80 7.94
N VAL A 251 -2.61 25.91 6.66
CA VAL A 251 -3.97 26.18 6.15
C VAL A 251 -4.47 24.98 5.34
N SER A 252 -3.74 24.60 4.30
CA SER A 252 -4.18 23.54 3.37
C SER A 252 -3.03 23.04 2.50
N ILE A 253 -3.28 21.91 1.82
CA ILE A 253 -2.51 21.50 0.64
C ILE A 253 -3.13 22.20 -0.58
N VAL A 254 -2.31 22.65 -1.48
CA VAL A 254 -2.68 23.32 -2.74
C VAL A 254 -1.88 22.73 -3.91
N ALA A 255 -2.26 23.07 -5.14
CA ALA A 255 -1.47 22.68 -6.31
C ALA A 255 -0.07 23.31 -6.25
N GLU A 256 0.92 22.67 -6.87
CA GLU A 256 2.31 23.14 -6.86
C GLU A 256 2.49 24.52 -7.49
N ASP A 257 1.67 24.85 -8.48
CA ASP A 257 1.68 26.12 -9.20
C ASP A 257 0.82 27.20 -8.53
N TYR A 258 0.20 26.90 -7.38
CA TYR A 258 -0.61 27.87 -6.63
C TYR A 258 0.20 29.14 -6.31
N LYS A 259 -0.40 30.30 -6.56
CA LYS A 259 0.19 31.60 -6.25
C LYS A 259 -0.46 32.22 -5.02
N PRO A 260 0.34 32.67 -4.03
CA PRO A 260 -0.20 33.37 -2.87
C PRO A 260 -1.07 34.57 -3.28
N LEU A 261 -2.23 34.70 -2.64
CA LEU A 261 -3.18 35.78 -2.89
C LEU A 261 -2.91 37.04 -2.04
N SER A 262 -2.05 36.91 -1.03
CA SER A 262 -1.68 38.01 -0.12
C SER A 262 -0.27 37.84 0.44
N ASN A 263 0.32 38.92 0.96
CA ASN A 263 1.61 38.89 1.64
C ASN A 263 1.63 38.09 2.96
N LYS A 264 0.45 37.68 3.48
CA LYS A 264 0.33 36.83 4.68
C LYS A 264 0.44 35.37 4.34
N GLU A 265 0.20 35.01 3.08
CA GLU A 265 0.28 33.63 2.58
C GLU A 265 1.70 33.29 2.17
N GLN A 266 2.12 32.10 2.54
CA GLN A 266 3.38 31.47 2.12
C GLN A 266 3.06 30.07 1.61
N VAL A 267 3.68 29.67 0.50
CA VAL A 267 3.56 28.34 -0.05
C VAL A 267 4.92 27.68 -0.08
N ARG A 268 5.02 26.54 0.56
CA ARG A 268 6.17 25.64 0.45
C ARG A 268 5.84 24.60 -0.62
N VAL A 269 6.51 24.70 -1.77
CA VAL A 269 6.36 23.69 -2.85
C VAL A 269 7.25 22.50 -2.52
N GLU A 270 6.68 21.32 -2.53
CA GLU A 270 7.35 20.06 -2.21
C GLU A 270 7.19 19.07 -3.35
N ARG A 271 8.29 18.47 -3.74
CA ARG A 271 8.39 17.34 -4.65
C ARG A 271 9.69 16.60 -4.33
N PRO A 272 9.67 15.27 -4.20
CA PRO A 272 10.91 14.49 -4.09
C PRO A 272 11.71 14.60 -5.39
N THR A 273 13.00 14.80 -5.28
CA THR A 273 13.91 14.66 -6.42
C THR A 273 14.22 13.20 -6.66
N PHE A 274 14.62 12.85 -7.88
CA PHE A 274 15.09 11.48 -8.20
C PHE A 274 16.18 11.03 -7.24
N ALA A 275 17.18 11.87 -6.93
CA ALA A 275 18.27 11.53 -6.01
C ALA A 275 17.77 11.21 -4.60
N GLU A 276 16.75 11.91 -4.09
CA GLU A 276 16.14 11.63 -2.79
C GLU A 276 15.39 10.30 -2.80
N ILE A 277 14.67 10.00 -3.87
CA ILE A 277 13.96 8.72 -4.02
C ILE A 277 14.96 7.56 -4.04
N ILE A 278 16.04 7.66 -4.83
CA ILE A 278 17.08 6.61 -4.91
C ILE A 278 17.80 6.44 -3.58
N ALA A 279 18.12 7.52 -2.89
CA ALA A 279 18.77 7.42 -1.58
C ALA A 279 17.91 6.67 -0.54
N VAL A 280 16.57 6.88 -0.57
CA VAL A 280 15.64 6.15 0.30
C VAL A 280 15.48 4.71 -0.17
N LYS A 281 15.44 4.46 -1.49
CA LYS A 281 15.40 3.12 -2.09
C LYS A 281 16.60 2.28 -1.64
N GLU A 282 17.81 2.80 -1.78
CA GLU A 282 19.03 2.14 -1.34
C GLU A 282 19.01 1.86 0.17
N LEU A 283 18.57 2.83 0.99
CA LEU A 283 18.45 2.66 2.43
C LEU A 283 17.50 1.50 2.78
N VAL A 284 16.31 1.46 2.15
CA VAL A 284 15.29 0.44 2.41
C VAL A 284 15.79 -0.94 1.98
N GLU A 285 16.30 -1.06 0.76
CA GLU A 285 16.80 -2.32 0.23
C GLU A 285 17.99 -2.87 1.05
N ASN A 286 18.88 -1.99 1.53
CA ASN A 286 20.00 -2.38 2.39
C ASN A 286 19.56 -2.82 3.79
N LYS A 287 18.41 -2.37 4.29
CA LYS A 287 17.94 -2.63 5.65
C LYS A 287 16.85 -3.68 5.77
N LEU A 288 15.94 -3.72 4.81
CA LEU A 288 14.78 -4.61 4.78
C LEU A 288 14.85 -5.66 3.67
N GLY A 289 15.86 -5.58 2.80
CA GLY A 289 16.01 -6.46 1.63
C GLY A 289 15.32 -5.95 0.37
N LYS A 290 15.44 -6.72 -0.70
CA LYS A 290 14.78 -6.42 -1.98
C LYS A 290 13.26 -6.59 -1.87
N PRO A 291 12.47 -5.85 -2.69
CA PRO A 291 11.02 -6.01 -2.70
C PRO A 291 10.64 -7.44 -3.10
N ALA A 292 9.58 -7.95 -2.49
CA ALA A 292 9.10 -9.31 -2.74
C ALA A 292 8.66 -9.51 -4.20
N ASN A 293 7.80 -8.64 -4.71
CA ASN A 293 7.24 -8.73 -6.06
C ASN A 293 7.60 -7.54 -6.96
N GLY A 294 8.19 -6.48 -6.44
CA GLY A 294 8.61 -5.33 -7.22
C GLY A 294 8.40 -3.99 -6.53
N ASN A 295 8.82 -2.93 -7.20
CA ASN A 295 8.66 -1.56 -6.78
C ASN A 295 7.42 -0.94 -7.43
N ILE A 296 6.83 0.03 -6.75
CA ILE A 296 5.55 0.63 -7.12
C ILE A 296 5.72 2.15 -7.15
N LEU A 297 5.17 2.82 -8.17
CA LEU A 297 5.06 4.28 -8.16
C LEU A 297 3.72 4.72 -7.53
N TYR A 298 3.76 5.72 -6.72
CA TYR A 298 2.59 6.43 -6.21
C TYR A 298 2.64 7.87 -6.68
N HIS A 299 1.76 8.33 -7.61
CA HIS A 299 0.73 7.59 -8.32
C HIS A 299 0.68 8.02 -9.80
N LEU A 300 -0.19 7.36 -10.60
CA LEU A 300 -0.40 7.67 -12.01
C LEU A 300 -1.10 9.02 -12.15
N ASP A 301 -0.35 9.99 -12.60
CA ASP A 301 -0.80 11.35 -12.91
C ASP A 301 0.16 11.95 -13.93
N GLU A 302 -0.34 12.26 -15.14
CA GLU A 302 0.46 12.75 -16.24
C GLU A 302 1.29 13.99 -15.87
N VAL A 303 0.67 14.95 -15.17
CA VAL A 303 1.33 16.21 -14.80
C VAL A 303 2.49 15.94 -13.84
N GLN A 304 2.32 15.02 -12.90
CA GLN A 304 3.33 14.69 -11.90
C GLN A 304 4.48 13.86 -12.50
N LEU A 305 4.14 12.87 -13.32
CA LEU A 305 5.13 11.97 -13.92
C LEU A 305 6.08 12.66 -14.91
N LYS A 306 5.66 13.73 -15.57
CA LYS A 306 6.50 14.55 -16.45
C LYS A 306 7.70 15.21 -15.74
N ASN A 307 7.73 15.22 -14.42
CA ASN A 307 8.84 15.76 -13.64
C ASN A 307 10.05 14.82 -13.54
N TYR A 308 9.91 13.59 -14.04
CA TYR A 308 10.96 12.59 -14.07
C TYR A 308 11.18 12.12 -15.51
N THR A 309 12.42 11.85 -15.87
CA THR A 309 12.76 11.25 -17.16
C THR A 309 12.39 9.76 -17.17
N ASP A 310 12.20 9.16 -18.35
CA ASP A 310 11.94 7.72 -18.48
C ASP A 310 13.03 6.86 -17.83
N HIS A 311 14.29 7.35 -17.91
CA HIS A 311 15.41 6.66 -17.27
C HIS A 311 15.29 6.67 -15.74
N GLU A 312 14.93 7.80 -15.14
CA GLU A 312 14.74 7.94 -13.70
C GLU A 312 13.57 7.06 -13.21
N ILE A 313 12.45 7.08 -13.93
CA ILE A 313 11.31 6.18 -13.63
C ILE A 313 11.74 4.72 -13.69
N SER A 314 12.47 4.33 -14.73
CA SER A 314 12.95 2.94 -14.88
C SER A 314 13.88 2.55 -13.73
N GLN A 315 14.73 3.45 -13.24
CA GLN A 315 15.61 3.18 -12.08
C GLN A 315 14.83 3.09 -10.76
N ILE A 316 13.80 3.91 -10.56
CA ILE A 316 12.92 3.81 -9.38
C ILE A 316 12.22 2.46 -9.35
N LEU A 317 11.70 2.02 -10.49
CA LEU A 317 10.96 0.76 -10.63
C LEU A 317 11.86 -0.49 -10.65
N ALA A 318 13.15 -0.37 -10.98
CA ALA A 318 14.11 -1.49 -10.98
C ALA A 318 14.22 -2.18 -9.62
N TYR A 319 14.43 -3.52 -9.58
CA TYR A 319 14.54 -4.35 -8.38
C TYR A 319 15.65 -5.39 -8.47
#